data_3b3d5d373660e79f4f8634ad0c6891a2
#
_entry.id   3b3d5d373660e79f4f8634ad0c6891a2
#
_cell.length_a   1.000
_cell.length_b   1.000
_cell.length_c   1.000
_cell.angle_alpha   90.00
_cell.angle_beta   90.00
_cell.angle_gamma   90.00
#
_symmetry.space_group_name_H-M   'P 1'
#
loop_
_entity.id
_entity.type
_entity.pdbx_description
1 polymer ?
#
loop_
_entity_poly.entity_id
_entity_poly.type
_entity_poly.pdbx_seq_one_letter_code
_entity_poly.pdbx_strand_id
1 'polypeptide(L)'
;WNDPVVIGGLIAAVVLLPLWVLIERHGRAPMLDLTIFENRLFAAATAAAFINGLSRFALLFVFVFYYQGAQGDDPITAGIKLAPMALGMLVSSPLAGIWADRRGSRTLAALGMLVSAIALAAMTTLQANSPYWQSAVWLGLVGIGSGMFNSPNTAAMMGTVPANRRGIAAGARMMLQNTGAVLSIAFVLAIVTSAVPKDVLFKIFSGVASGLSDAQLEPFIHNMRTALWVLAATSLVGAAVSLMRPKS
;
A
#
# COMPACT_ATOMS: atom_id res chain seq x y z
N TRP A 1 -8.11 -8.95 19.29
CA TRP A 1 -8.67 -9.93 18.37
C TRP A 1 -9.85 -10.73 18.98
N ASN A 2 -9.92 -10.84 20.33
CA ASN A 2 -10.98 -11.55 21.04
C ASN A 2 -12.22 -10.68 21.33
N ASP A 3 -12.30 -9.50 20.76
CA ASP A 3 -13.46 -8.63 20.89
C ASP A 3 -14.62 -9.20 20.07
N PRO A 4 -15.84 -9.37 20.65
CA PRO A 4 -17.01 -9.87 19.94
C PRO A 4 -17.35 -9.08 18.67
N VAL A 5 -17.06 -7.77 18.64
CA VAL A 5 -17.30 -6.91 17.48
C VAL A 5 -16.34 -7.27 16.34
N VAL A 6 -15.06 -7.54 16.65
CA VAL A 6 -14.06 -7.96 15.67
C VAL A 6 -14.39 -9.32 15.09
N ILE A 7 -14.75 -10.28 15.96
CA ILE A 7 -15.14 -11.63 15.53
C ILE A 7 -16.41 -11.57 14.68
N GLY A 8 -17.41 -10.81 15.10
CA GLY A 8 -18.64 -10.59 14.34
C GLY A 8 -18.39 -9.97 12.96
N GLY A 9 -17.47 -8.99 12.88
CA GLY A 9 -17.05 -8.38 11.62
C GLY A 9 -16.35 -9.37 10.69
N LEU A 10 -15.47 -10.22 11.21
CA LEU A 10 -14.80 -11.26 10.42
C LEU A 10 -15.78 -12.30 9.91
N ILE A 11 -16.72 -12.78 10.75
CA ILE A 11 -17.78 -13.72 10.34
C ILE A 11 -18.64 -13.06 9.25
N ALA A 12 -19.07 -11.83 9.45
CA ALA A 12 -19.84 -11.10 8.46
C ALA A 12 -19.09 -10.98 7.13
N ALA A 13 -17.80 -10.67 7.15
CA ALA A 13 -16.98 -10.59 5.93
C ALA A 13 -16.90 -11.95 5.20
N VAL A 14 -16.67 -13.05 5.94
CA VAL A 14 -16.59 -14.41 5.38
C VAL A 14 -17.92 -14.86 4.78
N VAL A 15 -19.05 -14.43 5.31
CA VAL A 15 -20.39 -14.78 4.82
C VAL A 15 -20.84 -13.84 3.70
N LEU A 16 -20.68 -12.52 3.89
CA LEU A 16 -21.22 -11.54 2.94
C LEU A 16 -20.42 -11.44 1.63
N LEU A 17 -19.09 -11.65 1.66
CA LEU A 17 -18.29 -11.63 0.44
C LEU A 17 -18.66 -12.75 -0.55
N PRO A 18 -18.74 -14.03 -0.17
CA PRO A 18 -19.20 -15.08 -1.07
C PRO A 18 -20.64 -14.88 -1.53
N LEU A 19 -21.52 -14.44 -0.62
CA LEU A 19 -22.92 -14.15 -0.96
C LEU A 19 -23.01 -13.04 -2.02
N TRP A 20 -22.25 -11.97 -1.85
CA TRP A 20 -22.17 -10.89 -2.82
C TRP A 20 -21.66 -11.39 -4.18
N VAL A 21 -20.60 -12.20 -4.21
CA VAL A 21 -20.08 -12.81 -5.46
C VAL A 21 -21.12 -13.70 -6.12
N LEU A 22 -21.91 -14.45 -5.35
CA LEU A 22 -22.99 -15.30 -5.88
C LEU A 22 -24.12 -14.46 -6.51
N ILE A 23 -24.52 -13.39 -5.84
CA ILE A 23 -25.55 -12.47 -6.34
C ILE A 23 -25.05 -11.81 -7.64
N GLU A 24 -23.80 -11.37 -7.67
CA GLU A 24 -23.18 -10.70 -8.80
C GLU A 24 -23.06 -11.63 -10.03
N ARG A 25 -22.77 -12.91 -9.80
CA ARG A 25 -22.73 -13.92 -10.89
C ARG A 25 -24.07 -14.22 -11.53
N HIS A 26 -25.17 -14.08 -10.80
CA HIS A 26 -26.52 -14.42 -11.28
C HIS A 26 -27.36 -13.17 -11.61
N GLY A 27 -26.85 -11.98 -11.35
CA GLY A 27 -27.53 -10.71 -11.61
C GLY A 27 -27.69 -10.44 -13.11
N ARG A 28 -28.86 -9.94 -13.53
CA ARG A 28 -29.11 -9.54 -14.93
C ARG A 28 -28.35 -8.29 -15.38
N ALA A 29 -27.90 -7.47 -14.42
CA ALA A 29 -27.08 -6.28 -14.64
C ALA A 29 -25.97 -6.23 -13.56
N PRO A 30 -24.90 -7.03 -13.67
CA PRO A 30 -23.88 -7.09 -12.65
C PRO A 30 -23.13 -5.76 -12.54
N MET A 31 -22.96 -5.27 -11.31
CA MET A 31 -22.14 -4.08 -11.03
C MET A 31 -20.66 -4.35 -11.30
N LEU A 32 -20.24 -5.60 -11.06
CA LEU A 32 -18.90 -6.10 -11.35
C LEU A 32 -19.00 -7.22 -12.40
N ASP A 33 -18.67 -6.90 -13.63
CA ASP A 33 -18.60 -7.92 -14.69
C ASP A 33 -17.35 -8.80 -14.50
N LEU A 34 -17.55 -9.96 -13.88
CA LEU A 34 -16.45 -10.88 -13.57
C LEU A 34 -15.79 -11.43 -14.83
N THR A 35 -16.42 -11.34 -16.01
CA THR A 35 -15.83 -11.79 -17.26
C THR A 35 -14.58 -10.98 -17.68
N ILE A 36 -14.45 -9.74 -17.18
CA ILE A 36 -13.24 -8.93 -17.41
C ILE A 36 -11.97 -9.59 -16.84
N PHE A 37 -12.11 -10.43 -15.79
CA PHE A 37 -10.99 -11.16 -15.18
C PHE A 37 -10.55 -12.40 -15.99
N GLU A 38 -11.32 -12.84 -17.01
CA GLU A 38 -10.89 -13.87 -17.95
C GLU A 38 -9.71 -13.37 -18.80
N ASN A 39 -9.60 -12.06 -18.98
CA ASN A 39 -8.43 -11.46 -19.61
C ASN A 39 -7.24 -11.52 -18.65
N ARG A 40 -6.24 -12.33 -19.00
CA ARG A 40 -5.03 -12.56 -18.19
C ARG A 40 -4.26 -11.28 -17.89
N LEU A 41 -4.22 -10.32 -18.82
CA LEU A 41 -3.54 -9.04 -18.58
C LEU A 41 -4.30 -8.20 -17.55
N PHE A 42 -5.63 -8.15 -17.66
CA PHE A 42 -6.48 -7.45 -16.68
C PHE A 42 -6.34 -8.07 -15.28
N ALA A 43 -6.49 -9.40 -15.19
CA ALA A 43 -6.39 -10.12 -13.92
C ALA A 43 -5.02 -9.90 -13.24
N ALA A 44 -3.93 -10.06 -13.98
CA ALA A 44 -2.58 -9.87 -13.45
C ALA A 44 -2.29 -8.40 -13.07
N ALA A 45 -2.80 -7.44 -13.85
CA ALA A 45 -2.65 -6.01 -13.54
C ALA A 45 -3.45 -5.61 -12.30
N THR A 46 -4.63 -6.20 -12.11
CA THR A 46 -5.47 -5.98 -10.92
C THR A 46 -4.87 -6.65 -9.69
N ALA A 47 -4.35 -7.87 -9.81
CA ALA A 47 -3.61 -8.54 -8.73
C ALA A 47 -2.39 -7.73 -8.29
N ALA A 48 -1.63 -7.16 -9.23
CA ALA A 48 -0.53 -6.28 -8.89
C ALA A 48 -0.98 -4.95 -8.25
N ALA A 49 -2.15 -4.41 -8.62
CA ALA A 49 -2.72 -3.25 -7.95
C ALA A 49 -3.11 -3.55 -6.49
N PHE A 50 -3.68 -4.75 -6.24
CA PHE A 50 -3.95 -5.23 -4.88
C PHE A 50 -2.68 -5.36 -4.05
N ILE A 51 -1.62 -5.99 -4.61
CA ILE A 51 -0.32 -6.14 -3.95
C ILE A 51 0.34 -4.77 -3.70
N ASN A 52 0.22 -3.82 -4.64
CA ASN A 52 0.68 -2.45 -4.44
C ASN A 52 -0.09 -1.76 -3.30
N GLY A 53 -1.40 -1.99 -3.19
CA GLY A 53 -2.21 -1.56 -2.04
C GLY A 53 -1.65 -2.12 -0.73
N LEU A 54 -1.37 -3.43 -0.69
CA LEU A 54 -0.78 -4.10 0.47
C LEU A 54 0.59 -3.51 0.87
N SER A 55 1.45 -3.16 -0.09
CA SER A 55 2.81 -2.72 0.20
C SER A 55 2.92 -1.24 0.59
N ARG A 56 1.95 -0.41 0.26
CA ARG A 56 2.11 1.05 0.33
C ARG A 56 1.25 1.75 1.40
N PHE A 57 -0.01 1.35 1.56
CA PHE A 57 -0.94 2.15 2.36
C PHE A 57 -0.61 2.15 3.86
N ALA A 58 -0.17 1.03 4.41
CA ALA A 58 0.24 0.96 5.81
C ALA A 58 1.46 1.84 6.12
N LEU A 59 2.31 2.11 5.11
CA LEU A 59 3.48 2.97 5.28
C LEU A 59 3.12 4.36 5.84
N LEU A 60 2.04 4.96 5.33
CA LEU A 60 1.59 6.27 5.81
C LEU A 60 1.25 6.23 7.30
N PHE A 61 0.54 5.19 7.74
CA PHE A 61 0.22 5.00 9.16
C PHE A 61 1.47 4.84 10.02
N VAL A 62 2.36 3.95 9.60
CA VAL A 62 3.62 3.70 10.32
C VAL A 62 4.42 4.99 10.49
N PHE A 63 4.53 5.80 9.43
CA PHE A 63 5.31 7.03 9.48
C PHE A 63 4.62 8.17 10.22
N VAL A 64 3.29 8.24 10.23
CA VAL A 64 2.58 9.17 11.12
C VAL A 64 2.94 8.88 12.58
N PHE A 65 2.89 7.61 12.99
CA PHE A 65 3.24 7.23 14.36
C PHE A 65 4.74 7.33 14.66
N TYR A 66 5.59 7.09 13.67
CA TYR A 66 7.03 7.31 13.80
C TYR A 66 7.34 8.79 14.07
N TYR A 67 6.76 9.72 13.31
CA TYR A 67 7.01 11.14 13.51
C TYR A 67 6.38 11.68 14.80
N GLN A 68 5.14 11.33 15.09
CA GLN A 68 4.47 11.78 16.31
C GLN A 68 4.97 11.04 17.56
N GLY A 69 5.17 9.72 17.47
CA GLY A 69 5.54 8.90 18.60
C GLY A 69 7.03 8.89 18.91
N ALA A 70 7.89 8.66 17.91
CA ALA A 70 9.32 8.55 18.14
C ALA A 70 10.06 9.89 18.04
N GLN A 71 9.64 10.79 17.14
CA GLN A 71 10.27 12.10 16.97
C GLN A 71 9.58 13.23 17.74
N GLY A 72 8.38 13.00 18.29
CA GLY A 72 7.65 13.99 19.06
C GLY A 72 7.07 15.16 18.24
N ASP A 73 6.91 14.97 16.93
CA ASP A 73 6.35 15.98 16.07
C ASP A 73 4.84 16.18 16.34
N ASP A 74 4.36 17.39 16.16
CA ASP A 74 2.92 17.67 16.14
C ASP A 74 2.27 17.09 14.87
N PRO A 75 0.93 16.85 14.86
CA PRO A 75 0.24 16.22 13.74
C PRO A 75 0.40 16.94 12.39
N ILE A 76 0.52 18.27 12.39
CA ILE A 76 0.68 19.08 11.18
C ILE A 76 2.07 18.87 10.62
N THR A 77 3.10 18.96 11.44
CA THR A 77 4.50 18.72 11.06
C THR A 77 4.69 17.29 10.57
N ALA A 78 4.13 16.30 11.25
CA ALA A 78 4.16 14.90 10.82
C ALA A 78 3.50 14.72 9.44
N GLY A 79 2.37 15.37 9.18
CA GLY A 79 1.71 15.38 7.87
C GLY A 79 2.57 16.01 6.76
N ILE A 80 3.21 17.14 7.04
CA ILE A 80 4.12 17.81 6.09
C ILE A 80 5.35 16.94 5.79
N LYS A 81 5.89 16.26 6.78
CA LYS A 81 7.02 15.34 6.61
C LYS A 81 6.72 14.14 5.69
N LEU A 82 5.45 13.83 5.42
CA LEU A 82 5.03 12.83 4.43
C LEU A 82 4.96 13.37 2.99
N ALA A 83 5.03 14.68 2.79
CA ALA A 83 4.93 15.32 1.47
C ALA A 83 5.91 14.77 0.41
N PRO A 84 7.17 14.37 0.73
CA PRO A 84 8.08 13.82 -0.27
C PRO A 84 7.51 12.62 -1.03
N MET A 85 6.70 11.77 -0.38
CA MET A 85 6.06 10.65 -1.05
C MET A 85 5.03 11.11 -2.08
N ALA A 86 4.21 12.11 -1.75
CA ALA A 86 3.23 12.68 -2.67
C ALA A 86 3.90 13.39 -3.85
N LEU A 87 4.96 14.15 -3.59
CA LEU A 87 5.75 14.84 -4.60
C LEU A 87 6.44 13.85 -5.54
N GLY A 88 7.04 12.80 -5.02
CA GLY A 88 7.64 11.73 -5.82
C GLY A 88 6.64 11.10 -6.77
N MET A 89 5.42 10.79 -6.29
CA MET A 89 4.35 10.24 -7.12
C MET A 89 3.83 11.25 -8.16
N LEU A 90 3.68 12.52 -7.77
CA LEU A 90 3.20 13.59 -8.65
C LEU A 90 4.12 13.78 -9.87
N VAL A 91 5.43 13.78 -9.65
CA VAL A 91 6.42 13.96 -10.71
C VAL A 91 6.59 12.70 -11.56
N SER A 92 6.64 11.54 -10.93
CA SER A 92 6.93 10.28 -11.65
C SER A 92 5.76 9.74 -12.45
N SER A 93 4.50 9.99 -12.04
CA SER A 93 3.32 9.41 -12.71
C SER A 93 3.18 9.86 -14.18
N PRO A 94 3.25 11.15 -14.55
CA PRO A 94 3.16 11.55 -15.96
C PRO A 94 4.36 11.07 -16.77
N LEU A 95 5.57 11.11 -16.22
CA LEU A 95 6.78 10.63 -16.91
C LEU A 95 6.70 9.13 -17.18
N ALA A 96 6.20 8.37 -16.21
CA ALA A 96 5.98 6.94 -16.35
C ALA A 96 4.91 6.61 -17.41
N GLY A 97 3.86 7.42 -17.53
CA GLY A 97 2.87 7.29 -18.60
C GLY A 97 3.50 7.40 -19.99
N ILE A 98 4.24 8.50 -20.23
CA ILE A 98 4.93 8.74 -21.50
C ILE A 98 5.95 7.62 -21.83
N TRP A 99 6.66 7.13 -20.82
CA TRP A 99 7.62 6.04 -21.02
C TRP A 99 6.95 4.69 -21.29
N ALA A 100 5.82 4.42 -20.66
CA ALA A 100 5.04 3.22 -20.88
C ALA A 100 4.52 3.12 -22.31
N ASP A 101 4.09 4.23 -22.89
CA ASP A 101 3.63 4.30 -24.28
C ASP A 101 4.73 3.95 -25.30
N ARG A 102 6.00 4.19 -24.95
CA ARG A 102 7.16 3.92 -25.83
C ARG A 102 7.81 2.56 -25.61
N ARG A 103 7.86 2.05 -24.39
CA ARG A 103 8.63 0.85 -23.99
C ARG A 103 7.79 -0.27 -23.39
N GLY A 104 6.48 -0.08 -23.31
CA GLY A 104 5.54 -1.02 -22.70
C GLY A 104 5.37 -0.84 -21.20
N SER A 105 4.18 -1.16 -20.72
CA SER A 105 3.76 -0.95 -19.33
C SER A 105 4.35 -1.96 -18.34
N ARG A 106 4.68 -3.17 -18.80
CA ARG A 106 5.12 -4.30 -17.98
C ARG A 106 6.40 -4.03 -17.21
N THR A 107 7.45 -3.64 -17.91
CA THR A 107 8.78 -3.44 -17.34
C THR A 107 8.79 -2.24 -16.38
N LEU A 108 8.10 -1.17 -16.76
CA LEU A 108 8.07 0.04 -15.96
C LEU A 108 7.28 -0.13 -14.66
N ALA A 109 6.15 -0.86 -14.72
CA ALA A 109 5.40 -1.21 -13.52
C ALA A 109 6.22 -2.08 -12.55
N ALA A 110 6.97 -3.06 -13.08
CA ALA A 110 7.84 -3.90 -12.27
C ALA A 110 9.00 -3.10 -11.66
N LEU A 111 9.65 -2.22 -12.41
CA LEU A 111 10.69 -1.33 -11.91
C LEU A 111 10.16 -0.40 -10.82
N GLY A 112 8.96 0.13 -10.98
CA GLY A 112 8.33 0.97 -9.95
C GLY A 112 8.15 0.23 -8.63
N MET A 113 7.69 -1.01 -8.66
CA MET A 113 7.57 -1.83 -7.46
C MET A 113 8.93 -2.24 -6.87
N LEU A 114 9.93 -2.48 -7.72
CA LEU A 114 11.30 -2.75 -7.27
C LEU A 114 11.92 -1.53 -6.57
N VAL A 115 11.76 -0.33 -7.13
CA VAL A 115 12.20 0.92 -6.49
C VAL A 115 11.53 1.11 -5.13
N SER A 116 10.21 0.87 -5.05
CA SER A 116 9.49 0.91 -3.77
C SER A 116 10.01 -0.11 -2.78
N ALA A 117 10.31 -1.35 -3.21
CA ALA A 117 10.85 -2.40 -2.36
C ALA A 117 12.23 -2.03 -1.78
N ILE A 118 13.11 -1.47 -2.61
CA ILE A 118 14.44 -1.01 -2.19
C ILE A 118 14.32 0.13 -1.18
N ALA A 119 13.44 1.10 -1.44
CA ALA A 119 13.21 2.21 -0.52
C ALA A 119 12.64 1.74 0.83
N LEU A 120 11.66 0.81 0.82
CA LEU A 120 11.10 0.20 2.03
C LEU A 120 12.15 -0.58 2.83
N ALA A 121 13.01 -1.35 2.14
CA ALA A 121 14.11 -2.05 2.78
C ALA A 121 15.14 -1.06 3.39
N ALA A 122 15.46 0.02 2.69
CA ALA A 122 16.36 1.04 3.21
C ALA A 122 15.78 1.77 4.43
N MET A 123 14.46 1.97 4.50
CA MET A 123 13.79 2.54 5.67
C MET A 123 13.97 1.71 6.95
N THR A 124 14.30 0.42 6.85
CA THR A 124 14.57 -0.42 8.03
C THR A 124 15.82 0.00 8.80
N THR A 125 16.69 0.82 8.20
CA THR A 125 17.86 1.40 8.88
C THR A 125 17.53 2.59 9.76
N LEU A 126 16.32 3.15 9.68
CA LEU A 126 15.89 4.30 10.45
C LEU A 126 15.85 3.97 11.96
N GLN A 127 16.23 4.95 12.76
CA GLN A 127 16.22 4.95 14.23
C GLN A 127 15.31 6.08 14.72
N ALA A 128 14.96 6.08 15.99
CA ALA A 128 14.16 7.15 16.60
C ALA A 128 14.75 8.54 16.35
N ASN A 129 16.08 8.66 16.39
CA ASN A 129 16.81 9.93 16.23
C ASN A 129 17.35 10.16 14.81
N SER A 130 16.85 9.42 13.81
CA SER A 130 17.31 9.62 12.44
C SER A 130 16.91 11.01 11.92
N PRO A 131 17.84 11.73 11.24
CA PRO A 131 17.53 13.02 10.66
C PRO A 131 16.48 12.90 9.56
N TYR A 132 15.60 13.89 9.47
CA TYR A 132 14.44 13.89 8.56
C TYR A 132 14.81 13.61 7.10
N TRP A 133 15.93 14.12 6.60
CA TRP A 133 16.32 13.95 5.21
C TRP A 133 16.44 12.47 4.79
N GLN A 134 16.83 11.57 5.72
CA GLN A 134 16.90 10.13 5.42
C GLN A 134 15.52 9.57 5.11
N SER A 135 14.55 9.80 6.00
CA SER A 135 13.18 9.35 5.77
C SER A 135 12.53 10.04 4.57
N ALA A 136 12.81 11.34 4.35
CA ALA A 136 12.31 12.09 3.21
C ALA A 136 12.78 11.53 1.86
N VAL A 137 14.06 11.15 1.73
CA VAL A 137 14.60 10.53 0.51
C VAL A 137 13.90 9.20 0.23
N TRP A 138 13.78 8.34 1.23
CA TRP A 138 13.13 7.03 1.04
C TRP A 138 11.63 7.13 0.79
N LEU A 139 10.92 8.05 1.47
CA LEU A 139 9.52 8.35 1.18
C LEU A 139 9.35 8.86 -0.27
N GLY A 140 10.22 9.76 -0.70
CA GLY A 140 10.25 10.23 -2.09
C GLY A 140 10.44 9.10 -3.10
N LEU A 141 11.36 8.18 -2.83
CA LEU A 141 11.59 7.01 -3.68
C LEU A 141 10.40 6.03 -3.70
N VAL A 142 9.73 5.79 -2.56
CA VAL A 142 8.47 5.04 -2.56
C VAL A 142 7.40 5.74 -3.39
N GLY A 143 7.32 7.06 -3.31
CA GLY A 143 6.44 7.88 -4.15
C GLY A 143 6.75 7.72 -5.63
N ILE A 144 8.01 7.85 -6.02
CA ILE A 144 8.49 7.64 -7.40
C ILE A 144 8.13 6.24 -7.89
N GLY A 145 8.46 5.20 -7.12
CA GLY A 145 8.12 3.82 -7.45
C GLY A 145 6.61 3.60 -7.62
N SER A 146 5.80 4.24 -6.75
CA SER A 146 4.34 4.18 -6.84
C SER A 146 3.80 4.84 -8.11
N GLY A 147 4.35 5.99 -8.51
CA GLY A 147 3.98 6.68 -9.76
C GLY A 147 4.36 5.85 -10.99
N MET A 148 5.58 5.29 -10.99
CA MET A 148 6.08 4.40 -12.04
C MET A 148 5.24 3.11 -12.17
N PHE A 149 4.59 2.67 -11.11
CA PHE A 149 3.68 1.52 -11.14
C PHE A 149 2.26 1.92 -11.56
N ASN A 150 1.64 2.90 -10.90
CA ASN A 150 0.21 3.16 -11.00
C ASN A 150 -0.22 3.64 -12.40
N SER A 151 0.54 4.56 -13.01
CA SER A 151 0.19 5.12 -14.31
C SER A 151 0.19 4.06 -15.42
N PRO A 152 1.30 3.33 -15.69
CA PRO A 152 1.32 2.31 -16.73
C PRO A 152 0.44 1.11 -16.40
N ASN A 153 0.27 0.75 -15.14
CA ASN A 153 -0.62 -0.34 -14.74
C ASN A 153 -2.08 -0.03 -15.08
N THR A 154 -2.52 1.19 -14.80
CA THR A 154 -3.89 1.65 -15.11
C THR A 154 -4.12 1.73 -16.62
N ALA A 155 -3.16 2.29 -17.36
CA ALA A 155 -3.26 2.37 -18.82
C ALA A 155 -3.37 0.98 -19.47
N ALA A 156 -2.52 0.02 -19.04
CA ALA A 156 -2.56 -1.35 -19.52
C ALA A 156 -3.91 -2.03 -19.24
N MET A 157 -4.47 -1.85 -18.04
CA MET A 157 -5.79 -2.40 -17.69
C MET A 157 -6.89 -1.81 -18.55
N MET A 158 -6.92 -0.48 -18.68
CA MET A 158 -7.98 0.21 -19.45
C MET A 158 -7.90 -0.10 -20.96
N GLY A 159 -6.71 -0.43 -21.46
CA GLY A 159 -6.51 -0.87 -22.86
C GLY A 159 -7.09 -2.24 -23.17
N THR A 160 -7.33 -3.09 -22.17
CA THR A 160 -7.91 -4.44 -22.37
C THR A 160 -9.44 -4.46 -22.35
N VAL A 161 -10.07 -3.36 -21.98
CA VAL A 161 -11.52 -3.30 -21.75
C VAL A 161 -12.18 -2.33 -22.74
N PRO A 162 -13.31 -2.71 -23.37
CA PRO A 162 -14.07 -1.82 -24.23
C PRO A 162 -14.47 -0.51 -23.53
N ALA A 163 -14.60 0.57 -24.30
CA ALA A 163 -14.82 1.90 -23.75
C ALA A 163 -16.05 1.98 -22.82
N ASN A 164 -17.14 1.29 -23.17
CA ASN A 164 -18.39 1.24 -22.40
C ASN A 164 -18.27 0.47 -21.06
N ARG A 165 -17.19 -0.32 -20.85
CA ARG A 165 -16.94 -1.09 -19.61
C ARG A 165 -15.79 -0.55 -18.78
N ARG A 166 -15.10 0.53 -19.19
CA ARG A 166 -13.96 1.11 -18.47
C ARG A 166 -14.33 1.60 -17.08
N GLY A 167 -15.55 2.07 -16.87
CA GLY A 167 -16.04 2.45 -15.54
C GLY A 167 -16.05 1.26 -14.57
N ILE A 168 -16.59 0.12 -14.99
CA ILE A 168 -16.62 -1.13 -14.21
C ILE A 168 -15.20 -1.60 -13.91
N ALA A 169 -14.32 -1.58 -14.90
CA ALA A 169 -12.92 -1.97 -14.74
C ALA A 169 -12.17 -1.06 -13.74
N ALA A 170 -12.40 0.25 -13.79
CA ALA A 170 -11.84 1.20 -12.85
C ALA A 170 -12.34 0.96 -11.42
N GLY A 171 -13.65 0.72 -11.26
CA GLY A 171 -14.27 0.37 -9.97
C GLY A 171 -13.68 -0.92 -9.39
N ALA A 172 -13.59 -1.98 -10.18
CA ALA A 172 -12.99 -3.26 -9.78
C ALA A 172 -11.53 -3.09 -9.30
N ARG A 173 -10.73 -2.33 -10.07
CA ARG A 173 -9.35 -2.01 -9.69
C ARG A 173 -9.28 -1.27 -8.35
N MET A 174 -10.09 -0.21 -8.19
CA MET A 174 -10.08 0.58 -6.94
C MET A 174 -10.54 -0.25 -5.75
N MET A 175 -11.57 -1.06 -5.91
CA MET A 175 -12.06 -1.95 -4.85
C MET A 175 -10.95 -2.90 -4.38
N LEU A 176 -10.28 -3.59 -5.30
CA LEU A 176 -9.22 -4.53 -4.95
C LEU A 176 -7.99 -3.82 -4.37
N GLN A 177 -7.59 -2.68 -4.92
CA GLN A 177 -6.51 -1.88 -4.36
C GLN A 177 -6.81 -1.40 -2.93
N ASN A 178 -8.04 -0.93 -2.67
CA ASN A 178 -8.46 -0.49 -1.33
C ASN A 178 -8.60 -1.67 -0.36
N THR A 179 -9.05 -2.83 -0.81
CA THR A 179 -9.03 -4.06 0.00
C THR A 179 -7.60 -4.39 0.42
N GLY A 180 -6.64 -4.33 -0.51
CA GLY A 180 -5.21 -4.48 -0.19
C GLY A 180 -4.73 -3.44 0.82
N ALA A 181 -5.17 -2.19 0.69
CA ALA A 181 -4.83 -1.11 1.62
C ALA A 181 -5.33 -1.38 3.04
N VAL A 182 -6.61 -1.76 3.18
CA VAL A 182 -7.22 -2.07 4.50
C VAL A 182 -6.51 -3.26 5.16
N LEU A 183 -6.28 -4.33 4.40
CA LEU A 183 -5.55 -5.49 4.90
C LEU A 183 -4.12 -5.12 5.32
N SER A 184 -3.44 -4.29 4.54
CA SER A 184 -2.09 -3.79 4.86
C SER A 184 -2.06 -3.08 6.22
N ILE A 185 -2.99 -2.16 6.43
CA ILE A 185 -3.09 -1.41 7.69
C ILE A 185 -3.33 -2.37 8.86
N ALA A 186 -4.26 -3.32 8.71
CA ALA A 186 -4.58 -4.31 9.74
C ALA A 186 -3.38 -5.19 10.10
N PHE A 187 -2.67 -5.72 9.11
CA PHE A 187 -1.48 -6.56 9.32
C PHE A 187 -0.32 -5.78 9.94
N VAL A 188 -0.02 -4.60 9.41
CA VAL A 188 1.09 -3.79 9.91
C VAL A 188 0.80 -3.28 11.31
N LEU A 189 -0.44 -2.86 11.58
CA LEU A 189 -0.83 -2.44 12.93
C LEU A 189 -0.70 -3.62 13.91
N ALA A 190 -1.12 -4.82 13.54
CA ALA A 190 -0.96 -6.01 14.35
C ALA A 190 0.53 -6.30 14.67
N ILE A 191 1.43 -6.15 13.68
CA ILE A 191 2.87 -6.34 13.88
C ILE A 191 3.41 -5.26 14.81
N VAL A 192 3.12 -3.98 14.53
CA VAL A 192 3.68 -2.84 15.27
C VAL A 192 3.22 -2.86 16.72
N THR A 193 1.97 -3.27 16.98
CA THR A 193 1.41 -3.26 18.35
C THR A 193 1.71 -4.52 19.15
N SER A 194 2.20 -5.60 18.52
CA SER A 194 2.32 -6.92 19.17
C SER A 194 3.27 -6.99 20.37
N ALA A 195 4.33 -6.16 20.39
CA ALA A 195 5.34 -6.18 21.45
C ALA A 195 5.45 -4.85 22.21
N VAL A 196 4.58 -3.89 21.93
CA VAL A 196 4.60 -2.58 22.60
C VAL A 196 3.59 -2.56 23.75
N PRO A 197 3.98 -2.18 24.97
CA PRO A 197 3.05 -2.04 26.10
C PRO A 197 1.90 -1.09 25.78
N LYS A 198 0.70 -1.40 26.28
CA LYS A 198 -0.53 -0.64 25.96
C LYS A 198 -0.48 0.83 26.35
N ASP A 199 0.18 1.13 27.45
CA ASP A 199 0.40 2.50 27.94
C ASP A 199 1.32 3.31 27.01
N VAL A 200 2.37 2.67 26.48
CA VAL A 200 3.27 3.27 25.47
C VAL A 200 2.54 3.48 24.16
N LEU A 201 1.76 2.48 23.71
CA LEU A 201 0.93 2.59 22.49
C LEU A 201 -0.05 3.76 22.61
N PHE A 202 -0.72 3.90 23.76
CA PHE A 202 -1.65 4.99 23.99
C PHE A 202 -0.96 6.36 23.86
N LYS A 203 0.24 6.51 24.43
CA LYS A 203 1.03 7.74 24.33
C LYS A 203 1.46 8.04 22.89
N ILE A 204 1.91 7.01 22.14
CA ILE A 204 2.30 7.15 20.73
C ILE A 204 1.09 7.57 19.89
N PHE A 205 -0.05 6.90 20.06
CA PHE A 205 -1.26 7.15 19.25
C PHE A 205 -1.98 8.45 19.62
N SER A 206 -1.84 8.92 20.86
CA SER A 206 -2.39 10.21 21.30
C SER A 206 -1.48 11.41 20.98
N GLY A 207 -0.30 11.18 20.41
CA GLY A 207 0.67 12.24 20.11
C GLY A 207 1.32 12.86 21.37
N VAL A 208 1.20 12.21 22.54
CA VAL A 208 1.76 12.67 23.83
C VAL A 208 3.02 11.85 24.15
N ALA A 209 3.79 11.51 23.14
CA ALA A 209 5.01 10.71 23.32
C ALA A 209 6.22 11.51 23.84
N SER A 210 6.09 12.83 24.03
CA SER A 210 7.12 13.67 24.64
C SER A 210 7.43 13.17 26.06
N GLY A 211 8.61 12.54 26.22
CA GLY A 211 9.05 11.97 27.51
C GLY A 211 9.18 10.43 27.53
N LEU A 212 8.95 9.75 26.43
CA LEU A 212 9.31 8.34 26.29
C LEU A 212 10.84 8.21 26.13
N SER A 213 11.44 7.29 26.89
CA SER A 213 12.87 6.97 26.73
C SER A 213 13.12 6.12 25.49
N ASP A 214 14.35 6.15 24.95
CA ASP A 214 14.75 5.33 23.80
C ASP A 214 14.48 3.83 24.05
N ALA A 215 14.67 3.37 25.29
CA ALA A 215 14.35 1.99 25.67
C ALA A 215 12.86 1.63 25.57
N GLN A 216 11.98 2.60 25.76
CA GLN A 216 10.51 2.41 25.63
C GLN A 216 10.07 2.46 24.16
N LEU A 217 10.81 3.16 23.31
CA LEU A 217 10.56 3.27 21.87
C LEU A 217 11.17 2.11 21.06
N GLU A 218 12.20 1.45 21.60
CA GLU A 218 12.91 0.37 20.90
C GLU A 218 12.00 -0.77 20.41
N PRO A 219 11.04 -1.31 21.19
CA PRO A 219 10.10 -2.31 20.68
C PRO A 219 9.25 -1.81 19.51
N PHE A 220 8.84 -0.54 19.53
CA PHE A 220 8.10 0.07 18.43
C PHE A 220 8.97 0.16 17.17
N ILE A 221 10.20 0.66 17.28
CA ILE A 221 11.13 0.77 16.15
C ILE A 221 11.50 -0.61 15.60
N HIS A 222 11.72 -1.60 16.45
CA HIS A 222 11.98 -2.98 16.03
C HIS A 222 10.82 -3.56 15.22
N ASN A 223 9.58 -3.43 15.70
CA ASN A 223 8.39 -3.90 15.02
C ASN A 223 8.10 -3.10 13.74
N MET A 224 8.37 -1.80 13.74
CA MET A 224 8.32 -0.97 12.54
C MET A 224 9.26 -1.53 11.44
N ARG A 225 10.49 -1.89 11.79
CA ARG A 225 11.45 -2.52 10.86
C ARG A 225 10.92 -3.85 10.31
N THR A 226 10.35 -4.68 11.18
CA THR A 226 9.71 -5.94 10.75
C THR A 226 8.56 -5.69 9.77
N ALA A 227 7.69 -4.72 10.07
CA ALA A 227 6.61 -4.33 9.18
C ALA A 227 7.15 -3.81 7.82
N LEU A 228 8.19 -2.98 7.83
CA LEU A 228 8.82 -2.48 6.61
C LEU A 228 9.43 -3.61 5.75
N TRP A 229 10.04 -4.63 6.36
CA TRP A 229 10.51 -5.82 5.65
C TRP A 229 9.36 -6.60 5.00
N VAL A 230 8.23 -6.76 5.69
CA VAL A 230 7.03 -7.40 5.13
C VAL A 230 6.50 -6.59 3.94
N LEU A 231 6.44 -5.26 4.05
CA LEU A 231 6.02 -4.39 2.95
C LEU A 231 7.00 -4.43 1.77
N ALA A 232 8.31 -4.49 2.03
CA ALA A 232 9.33 -4.63 0.99
C ALA A 232 9.19 -5.98 0.26
N ALA A 233 9.02 -7.07 0.98
CA ALA A 233 8.80 -8.40 0.41
C ALA A 233 7.51 -8.45 -0.44
N THR A 234 6.40 -7.87 0.05
CA THR A 234 5.17 -7.75 -0.73
C THR A 234 5.38 -6.94 -2.01
N SER A 235 6.15 -5.85 -1.96
CA SER A 235 6.48 -5.07 -3.14
C SER A 235 7.32 -5.85 -4.16
N LEU A 236 8.27 -6.67 -3.70
CA LEU A 236 9.03 -7.59 -4.58
C LEU A 236 8.13 -8.63 -5.25
N VAL A 237 7.20 -9.22 -4.50
CA VAL A 237 6.20 -10.14 -5.09
C VAL A 237 5.39 -9.42 -6.16
N GLY A 238 4.97 -8.18 -5.91
CA GLY A 238 4.26 -7.38 -6.89
C GLY A 238 5.09 -7.06 -8.14
N ALA A 239 6.40 -6.82 -7.98
CA ALA A 239 7.32 -6.66 -9.11
C ALA A 239 7.39 -7.95 -9.95
N ALA A 240 7.50 -9.12 -9.31
CA ALA A 240 7.50 -10.41 -9.99
C ALA A 240 6.18 -10.66 -10.75
N VAL A 241 5.03 -10.43 -10.09
CA VAL A 241 3.70 -10.53 -10.73
C VAL A 241 3.60 -9.58 -11.92
N SER A 242 4.14 -8.37 -11.81
CA SER A 242 4.17 -7.43 -12.93
C SER A 242 5.02 -7.91 -14.10
N LEU A 243 6.12 -8.62 -13.84
CA LEU A 243 6.96 -9.24 -14.89
C LEU A 243 6.34 -10.48 -15.54
N MET A 244 5.41 -11.17 -14.87
CA MET A 244 4.74 -12.35 -15.43
C MET A 244 3.60 -12.00 -16.40
N ARG A 245 3.24 -10.71 -16.53
CA ARG A 245 2.19 -10.26 -17.45
C ARG A 245 2.58 -10.55 -18.90
N PRO A 246 1.59 -10.84 -19.77
CA PRO A 246 1.80 -10.81 -21.20
C PRO A 246 2.34 -9.45 -21.65
N LYS A 247 3.13 -9.41 -22.72
CA LYS A 247 3.55 -8.13 -23.32
C LYS A 247 2.31 -7.45 -23.91
N SER A 248 2.07 -6.22 -23.51
CA SER A 248 1.05 -5.33 -24.07
C SER A 248 1.58 -4.67 -25.32
#